data_2edc5cb4173851664285c158533a9a41
#
_entry.id   2edc5cb4173851664285c158533a9a41
#
_cell.length_a   1.000
_cell.length_b   1.000
_cell.length_c   1.000
_cell.angle_alpha   90.00
_cell.angle_beta   90.00
_cell.angle_gamma   90.00
#
_symmetry.space_group_name_H-M   'P 1'
#
loop_
_entity.id
_entity.type
_entity.pdbx_description
1 polymer ?
#
loop_
_entity_poly.entity_id
_entity_poly.type
_entity_poly.pdbx_seq_one_letter_code
_entity_poly.pdbx_strand_id
1 'polypeptide(L)'
;MKKINYKFSEGALIKELQSYIDQTYTGHYSKNKFQSTEFISDCGHGIGFAIGNILKYAQRYGKKGTTADHRKDLQKVLHYAIIALHEHCLLYTSDAADDRL
;
A
#
# COMPACT_ATOMS: atom_id res chain seq x y z
N MET A 1 27.77 -6.93 9.99
CA MET A 1 26.94 -6.52 8.85
C MET A 1 27.12 -5.04 8.57
N LYS A 2 27.26 -4.69 7.31
CA LYS A 2 27.43 -3.30 6.93
C LYS A 2 26.16 -2.51 7.12
N LYS A 3 26.27 -1.35 7.76
CA LYS A 3 25.15 -0.45 7.95
C LYS A 3 24.99 0.41 6.71
N ILE A 4 23.77 0.54 6.20
CA ILE A 4 23.49 1.33 5.02
C ILE A 4 23.07 2.74 5.44
N ASN A 5 23.69 3.73 4.82
CA ASN A 5 23.35 5.13 5.03
C ASN A 5 22.34 5.57 3.98
N TYR A 6 21.07 5.45 4.32
CA TYR A 6 20.00 5.84 3.40
C TYR A 6 19.94 7.36 3.25
N LYS A 7 19.83 7.83 2.03
CA LYS A 7 19.82 9.26 1.74
C LYS A 7 18.45 9.91 1.91
N PHE A 8 17.39 9.13 1.84
CA PHE A 8 16.02 9.65 1.91
C PHE A 8 15.26 9.08 3.11
N SER A 9 15.97 8.70 4.15
CA SER A 9 15.37 8.16 5.37
C SER A 9 14.55 6.88 5.14
N GLU A 10 14.92 6.12 4.09
CA GLU A 10 14.12 4.94 3.70
C GLU A 10 13.94 3.95 4.84
N GLY A 11 14.99 3.67 5.59
CA GLY A 11 14.89 2.71 6.70
C GLY A 11 13.88 3.12 7.74
N ALA A 12 13.92 4.39 8.18
CA ALA A 12 12.98 4.91 9.18
C ALA A 12 11.56 4.98 8.63
N LEU A 13 11.42 5.41 7.37
CA LEU A 13 10.11 5.57 6.76
C LEU A 13 9.44 4.21 6.48
N ILE A 14 10.22 3.18 6.17
CA ILE A 14 9.68 1.83 6.01
C ILE A 14 9.12 1.33 7.34
N LYS A 15 9.83 1.59 8.44
CA LYS A 15 9.33 1.23 9.77
C LYS A 15 8.05 1.97 10.13
N GLU A 16 7.99 3.25 9.81
CA GLU A 16 6.78 4.04 10.02
C GLU A 16 5.62 3.49 9.19
N LEU A 17 5.88 3.12 7.94
CA LEU A 17 4.87 2.52 7.08
C LEU A 17 4.36 1.21 7.67
N GLN A 18 5.25 0.38 8.20
CA GLN A 18 4.86 -0.87 8.85
C GLN A 18 3.90 -0.59 10.00
N SER A 19 4.23 0.39 10.85
CA SER A 19 3.37 0.77 11.98
C SER A 19 2.01 1.29 11.51
N TYR A 20 2.02 2.09 10.46
CA TYR A 20 0.79 2.60 9.88
C TYR A 20 -0.10 1.45 9.38
N ILE A 21 0.49 0.52 8.64
CA ILE A 21 -0.26 -0.63 8.11
C ILE A 21 -0.82 -1.47 9.26
N ASP A 22 0.00 -1.72 10.29
CA ASP A 22 -0.46 -2.49 11.46
C ASP A 22 -1.69 -1.84 12.09
N GLN A 23 -1.71 -0.53 12.19
CA GLN A 23 -2.85 0.20 12.74
C GLN A 23 -4.11 0.03 11.89
N THR A 24 -3.98 -0.08 10.58
CA THR A 24 -5.14 -0.28 9.73
C THR A 24 -5.81 -1.63 9.98
N TYR A 25 -5.07 -2.60 10.46
CA TYR A 25 -5.61 -3.94 10.75
C TYR A 25 -6.26 -4.04 12.12
N THR A 26 -6.04 -3.07 12.99
CA THR A 26 -6.62 -3.08 14.35
C THR A 26 -7.80 -2.14 14.48
N GLY A 27 -8.09 -1.35 13.45
CA GLY A 27 -9.16 -0.36 13.51
C GLY A 27 -10.55 -0.98 13.52
N HIS A 28 -11.51 -0.20 14.00
CA HIS A 28 -12.89 -0.63 14.12
C HIS A 28 -13.50 -1.08 12.78
N TYR A 29 -13.13 -0.42 11.70
CA TYR A 29 -13.68 -0.70 10.36
C TYR A 29 -12.79 -1.60 9.52
N SER A 30 -11.67 -2.09 10.05
CA SER A 30 -10.68 -2.82 9.28
C SER A 30 -11.26 -4.08 8.63
N LYS A 31 -12.09 -4.82 9.35
CA LYS A 31 -12.67 -6.06 8.85
C LYS A 31 -13.46 -5.83 7.56
N ASN A 32 -14.37 -4.85 7.57
CA ASN A 32 -15.19 -4.57 6.39
C ASN A 32 -14.36 -4.06 5.22
N LYS A 33 -13.38 -3.21 5.50
CA LYS A 33 -12.50 -2.67 4.47
C LYS A 33 -11.74 -3.78 3.74
N PHE A 34 -11.15 -4.69 4.50
CA PHE A 34 -10.35 -5.76 3.89
C PHE A 34 -11.22 -6.81 3.22
N GLN A 35 -12.40 -7.09 3.76
CA GLN A 35 -13.35 -7.98 3.10
C GLN A 35 -13.74 -7.43 1.74
N SER A 36 -14.01 -6.12 1.65
CA SER A 36 -14.36 -5.49 0.38
C SER A 36 -13.20 -5.55 -0.62
N THR A 37 -11.98 -5.30 -0.15
CA THR A 37 -10.80 -5.38 -1.00
C THR A 37 -10.58 -6.79 -1.53
N GLU A 38 -10.74 -7.78 -0.67
CA GLU A 38 -10.62 -9.19 -1.06
C GLU A 38 -11.67 -9.56 -2.10
N PHE A 39 -12.90 -9.10 -1.92
CA PHE A 39 -13.97 -9.36 -2.89
C PHE A 39 -13.64 -8.75 -4.25
N ILE A 40 -13.17 -7.51 -4.26
CA ILE A 40 -12.76 -6.82 -5.49
C ILE A 40 -11.64 -7.60 -6.19
N SER A 41 -10.67 -8.06 -5.39
CA SER A 41 -9.56 -8.88 -5.91
C SER A 41 -10.08 -10.18 -6.52
N ASP A 42 -10.98 -10.86 -5.82
CA ASP A 42 -11.55 -12.14 -6.30
C ASP A 42 -12.32 -11.96 -7.59
N CYS A 43 -12.88 -10.79 -7.83
CA CYS A 43 -13.59 -10.48 -9.06
C CYS A 43 -12.65 -10.09 -10.22
N GLY A 44 -11.36 -10.06 -9.98
CA GLY A 44 -10.36 -9.75 -11.01
C GLY A 44 -10.06 -8.28 -11.16
N HIS A 45 -10.47 -7.44 -10.23
CA HIS A 45 -10.28 -5.99 -10.32
C HIS A 45 -9.28 -5.43 -9.30
N GLY A 46 -8.51 -6.30 -8.64
CA GLY A 46 -7.63 -5.88 -7.56
C GLY A 46 -6.55 -4.90 -7.99
N ILE A 47 -5.89 -5.16 -9.12
CA ILE A 47 -4.81 -4.27 -9.57
C ILE A 47 -5.35 -2.89 -9.95
N GLY A 48 -6.46 -2.85 -10.69
CA GLY A 48 -7.09 -1.58 -11.05
C GLY A 48 -7.56 -0.80 -9.84
N PHE A 49 -8.14 -1.49 -8.87
CA PHE A 49 -8.58 -0.88 -7.62
C PHE A 49 -7.39 -0.27 -6.87
N ALA A 50 -6.28 -1.02 -6.75
CA ALA A 50 -5.10 -0.53 -6.04
C ALA A 50 -4.49 0.67 -6.75
N ILE A 51 -4.30 0.60 -8.06
CA ILE A 51 -3.75 1.73 -8.84
C ILE A 51 -4.66 2.94 -8.74
N GLY A 52 -5.98 2.75 -8.83
CA GLY A 52 -6.93 3.85 -8.69
C GLY A 52 -6.80 4.57 -7.36
N ASN A 53 -6.61 3.81 -6.28
CA ASN A 53 -6.43 4.41 -4.96
C ASN A 53 -5.08 5.12 -4.83
N ILE A 54 -4.02 4.59 -5.45
CA ILE A 54 -2.73 5.29 -5.49
C ILE A 54 -2.93 6.67 -6.13
N LEU A 55 -3.58 6.72 -7.27
CA LEU A 55 -3.82 7.97 -7.99
C LEU A 55 -4.70 8.92 -7.17
N LYS A 56 -5.73 8.39 -6.53
CA LYS A 56 -6.64 9.17 -5.70
C LYS A 56 -5.88 9.90 -4.57
N TYR A 57 -5.07 9.18 -3.83
CA TYR A 57 -4.38 9.78 -2.69
C TYR A 57 -3.18 10.61 -3.12
N ALA A 58 -2.50 10.25 -4.21
CA ALA A 58 -1.41 11.05 -4.73
C ALA A 58 -1.89 12.44 -5.16
N GLN A 59 -2.99 12.52 -5.89
CA GLN A 59 -3.51 13.82 -6.34
C GLN A 59 -4.11 14.64 -5.20
N ARG A 60 -4.57 13.98 -4.13
CA ARG A 60 -5.14 14.68 -2.98
C ARG A 60 -4.08 15.28 -2.06
N TYR A 61 -2.87 14.76 -2.10
CA TYR A 61 -1.80 15.18 -1.21
C TYR A 61 -1.64 16.70 -1.23
N GLY A 62 -1.62 17.29 -0.04
CA GLY A 62 -1.43 18.72 0.14
C GLY A 62 -2.66 19.58 -0.09
N LYS A 63 -3.78 19.00 -0.50
CA LYS A 63 -4.99 19.76 -0.87
C LYS A 63 -6.07 19.75 0.19
N LYS A 64 -6.03 18.82 1.12
CA LYS A 64 -7.11 18.66 2.09
C LYS A 64 -6.55 18.26 3.44
N GLY A 65 -7.05 18.92 4.49
CA GLY A 65 -6.71 18.58 5.86
C GLY A 65 -5.43 19.22 6.35
N THR A 66 -4.92 18.69 7.44
CA THR A 66 -3.72 19.18 8.12
C THR A 66 -2.45 18.52 7.54
N THR A 67 -1.29 18.97 8.02
CA THR A 67 -0.01 18.34 7.65
C THR A 67 -0.01 16.84 7.98
N ALA A 68 -0.63 16.46 9.10
CA ALA A 68 -0.75 15.05 9.47
C ALA A 68 -1.62 14.29 8.47
N ASP A 69 -2.69 14.91 7.96
CA ASP A 69 -3.53 14.31 6.94
C ASP A 69 -2.79 14.14 5.62
N HIS A 70 -1.96 15.12 5.25
CA HIS A 70 -1.14 15.03 4.06
C HIS A 70 -0.15 13.87 4.16
N ARG A 71 0.44 13.68 5.33
CA ARG A 71 1.34 12.54 5.56
C ARG A 71 0.60 11.21 5.39
N LYS A 72 -0.62 11.14 5.90
CA LYS A 72 -1.44 9.93 5.75
C LYS A 72 -1.77 9.64 4.29
N ASP A 73 -1.98 10.67 3.48
CA ASP A 73 -2.22 10.46 2.05
C ASP A 73 -1.04 9.76 1.40
N LEU A 74 0.20 10.15 1.73
CA LEU A 74 1.38 9.47 1.20
C LEU A 74 1.51 8.04 1.73
N GLN A 75 1.17 7.82 3.00
CA GLN A 75 1.17 6.47 3.57
C GLN A 75 0.14 5.58 2.87
N LYS A 76 -1.02 6.12 2.51
CA LYS A 76 -2.03 5.38 1.76
C LYS A 76 -1.55 5.04 0.35
N VAL A 77 -0.87 5.97 -0.31
CA VAL A 77 -0.24 5.68 -1.61
C VAL A 77 0.69 4.47 -1.50
N LEU A 78 1.54 4.47 -0.48
CA LEU A 78 2.50 3.37 -0.27
C LEU A 78 1.79 2.06 0.06
N HIS A 79 0.77 2.11 0.90
CA HIS A 79 0.02 0.90 1.28
C HIS A 79 -0.68 0.29 0.06
N TYR A 80 -1.33 1.12 -0.76
CA TYR A 80 -1.97 0.61 -1.97
C TYR A 80 -0.95 0.14 -3.00
N ALA A 81 0.26 0.70 -3.00
CA ALA A 81 1.32 0.19 -3.86
C ALA A 81 1.74 -1.23 -3.44
N ILE A 82 1.78 -1.50 -2.14
CA ILE A 82 2.04 -2.85 -1.65
C ILE A 82 0.92 -3.80 -2.07
N ILE A 83 -0.33 -3.36 -1.97
CA ILE A 83 -1.47 -4.16 -2.40
C ILE A 83 -1.38 -4.44 -3.90
N ALA A 84 -0.96 -3.43 -4.69
CA ALA A 84 -0.76 -3.63 -6.13
C ALA A 84 0.32 -4.67 -6.41
N LEU A 85 1.41 -4.65 -5.65
CA LEU A 85 2.45 -5.66 -5.79
C LEU A 85 1.93 -7.06 -5.47
N HIS A 86 1.12 -7.18 -4.43
CA HIS A 86 0.49 -8.45 -4.07
C HIS A 86 -0.40 -8.96 -5.21
N GLU A 87 -1.24 -8.09 -5.78
CA GLU A 87 -2.11 -8.45 -6.90
C GLU A 87 -1.31 -8.84 -8.12
N HIS A 88 -0.21 -8.14 -8.37
CA HIS A 88 0.69 -8.49 -9.46
C HIS A 88 1.25 -9.91 -9.28
N CYS A 89 1.66 -10.26 -8.07
CA CYS A 89 2.15 -11.60 -7.78
C CYS A 89 1.09 -12.66 -8.06
N LEU A 90 -0.17 -12.39 -7.71
CA LEU A 90 -1.26 -13.33 -7.98
C LEU A 90 -1.49 -13.51 -9.46
N LEU A 91 -1.45 -12.43 -10.25
CA LEU A 91 -1.70 -12.48 -11.69
C LEU A 91 -0.64 -13.29 -12.44
N TYR A 92 0.61 -13.27 -11.99
CA TYR A 92 1.72 -13.85 -12.73
C TYR A 92 2.37 -15.04 -12.03
N THR A 93 1.72 -15.58 -11.02
CA THR A 93 2.29 -16.68 -10.23
C THR A 93 2.64 -17.90 -11.09
N SER A 94 1.75 -18.32 -11.95
CA SER A 94 1.97 -19.54 -12.74
C SER A 94 3.03 -19.35 -13.84
N ASP A 95 3.14 -18.13 -14.38
CA ASP A 95 3.98 -17.89 -15.55
C ASP A 95 5.38 -17.42 -15.20
N ALA A 96 5.51 -16.66 -14.10
CA ALA A 96 6.73 -15.96 -13.81
C ALA A 96 7.24 -16.22 -12.40
N ALA A 97 6.83 -17.33 -11.78
CA ALA A 97 7.22 -17.63 -10.41
C ALA A 97 8.73 -17.61 -10.22
N ASP A 98 9.46 -18.16 -11.19
CA ASP A 98 10.91 -18.23 -11.12
C ASP A 98 11.56 -16.88 -11.37
N ASP A 99 10.97 -16.07 -12.21
CA ASP A 99 11.55 -14.80 -12.63
C ASP A 99 11.39 -13.71 -11.58
N ARG A 100 10.32 -13.78 -10.80
CA ARG A 100 10.04 -12.74 -9.82
C ARG A 100 10.96 -12.77 -8.62
N LEU A 101 11.47 -13.90 -8.34
CA LEU A 101 12.30 -14.10 -7.16
C LEU A 101 13.74 -14.30 -7.52
#